data_a7bad776e1755553085878a6597f3914
#
_entry.id   a7bad776e1755553085878a6597f3914
#
_cell.length_a   1.000
_cell.length_b   1.000
_cell.length_c   1.000
_cell.angle_alpha   90.00
_cell.angle_beta   90.00
_cell.angle_gamma   90.00
#
_symmetry.space_group_name_H-M   'P 1'
#
loop_
_entity.id
_entity.type
_entity.pdbx_description
1 polymer ?
#
loop_
_entity_poly.entity_id
_entity_poly.type
_entity_poly.pdbx_seq_one_letter_code
_entity_poly.pdbx_strand_id
1 'polypeptide(L)'
;IKMNQRVAQKEHWGLAELEERCGYLTQQAIQLWPYAASSYTPPQKQYDEVALDDEINLTGRTLVKYRFRGMEHDTTSWVEMYAAVLKELHNADKSYLNYLADADDSVELSIHVGRTAENYSSCVKIDEDIYVWTGTATQYKINLLRKFFEQYKQDPSDLVFFLDDAKDTGSEDEAERHKIRRKYW
;
A
#
# COMPACT_ATOMS: atom_id res chain seq x y z
N ILE A 1 -4.99 27.35 8.03
CA ILE A 1 -4.48 28.54 7.28
C ILE A 1 -5.64 29.38 6.74
N LYS A 2 -6.61 28.82 5.98
CA LYS A 2 -7.75 29.59 5.42
C LYS A 2 -8.67 30.23 6.47
N MET A 3 -8.85 29.55 7.61
CA MET A 3 -9.71 30.08 8.70
C MET A 3 -9.05 31.25 9.42
N ASN A 4 -7.75 31.19 9.65
CA ASN A 4 -7.00 32.28 10.30
C ASN A 4 -6.94 33.54 9.43
N GLN A 5 -6.83 33.39 8.10
CA GLN A 5 -6.87 34.54 7.17
C GLN A 5 -8.22 35.28 7.19
N ARG A 6 -9.35 34.57 7.34
CA ARG A 6 -10.68 35.21 7.44
C ARG A 6 -10.86 35.99 8.74
N VAL A 7 -10.33 35.47 9.86
CA VAL A 7 -10.35 36.19 11.15
C VAL A 7 -9.46 37.43 11.09
N ALA A 8 -8.25 37.33 10.53
CA ALA A 8 -7.34 38.46 10.35
C ALA A 8 -7.95 39.58 9.49
N GLN A 9 -8.61 39.23 8.40
CA GLN A 9 -9.28 40.20 7.53
C GLN A 9 -10.43 40.95 8.25
N LYS A 10 -11.18 40.23 9.11
CA LYS A 10 -12.29 40.81 9.84
C LYS A 10 -11.85 41.73 10.99
N GLU A 11 -10.72 41.43 11.62
CA GLU A 11 -10.19 42.14 12.79
C GLU A 11 -9.01 43.06 12.43
N HIS A 12 -8.68 43.19 11.13
CA HIS A 12 -7.55 43.99 10.63
C HIS A 12 -6.18 43.61 11.20
N TRP A 13 -5.99 42.34 11.59
CA TRP A 13 -4.70 41.86 12.07
C TRP A 13 -3.74 41.53 10.93
N GLY A 14 -2.47 41.89 11.09
CA GLY A 14 -1.42 41.47 10.18
C GLY A 14 -1.11 39.97 10.31
N LEU A 15 -0.61 39.35 9.25
CA LEU A 15 -0.23 37.94 9.25
C LEU A 15 0.81 37.63 10.34
N ALA A 16 1.79 38.52 10.57
CA ALA A 16 2.81 38.39 11.62
C ALA A 16 2.20 38.36 13.04
N GLU A 17 1.21 39.21 13.29
CA GLU A 17 0.52 39.24 14.57
C GLU A 17 -0.34 38.00 14.83
N LEU A 18 -0.88 37.39 13.79
CA LEU A 18 -1.57 36.09 13.85
C LEU A 18 -0.62 34.94 14.15
N GLU A 19 0.54 34.91 13.51
CA GLU A 19 1.56 33.89 13.75
C GLU A 19 2.09 33.96 15.17
N GLU A 20 2.35 35.17 15.68
CA GLU A 20 2.79 35.38 17.05
C GLU A 20 1.74 34.92 18.07
N ARG A 21 0.45 35.29 17.87
CA ARG A 21 -0.65 34.87 18.76
C ARG A 21 -0.93 33.37 18.67
N CYS A 22 -0.87 32.78 17.50
CA CYS A 22 -1.00 31.31 17.35
C CYS A 22 0.14 30.60 18.07
N GLY A 23 1.36 31.08 17.95
CA GLY A 23 2.52 30.56 18.67
C GLY A 23 2.36 30.69 20.21
N TYR A 24 1.91 31.84 20.69
CA TYR A 24 1.65 32.09 22.12
C TYR A 24 0.54 31.18 22.66
N LEU A 25 -0.59 31.05 21.98
CA LEU A 25 -1.69 30.18 22.38
C LEU A 25 -1.29 28.70 22.38
N THR A 26 -0.46 28.28 21.40
CA THR A 26 0.07 26.94 21.34
C THR A 26 1.00 26.67 22.54
N GLN A 27 1.87 27.59 22.89
CA GLN A 27 2.73 27.46 24.06
C GLN A 27 1.95 27.45 25.37
N GLN A 28 0.91 28.29 25.52
CA GLN A 28 0.03 28.25 26.70
C GLN A 28 -0.75 26.93 26.78
N ALA A 29 -1.25 26.41 25.67
CA ALA A 29 -1.94 25.12 25.65
C ALA A 29 -1.00 23.96 26.07
N ILE A 30 0.25 24.01 25.67
CA ILE A 30 1.27 23.02 26.07
C ILE A 30 1.58 23.15 27.59
N GLN A 31 1.63 24.36 28.13
CA GLN A 31 1.89 24.58 29.56
C GLN A 31 0.70 24.23 30.46
N LEU A 32 -0.53 24.48 29.99
CA LEU A 32 -1.75 24.19 30.76
C LEU A 32 -2.18 22.73 30.69
N TRP A 33 -1.62 21.93 29.73
CA TRP A 33 -1.94 20.51 29.55
C TRP A 33 -0.71 19.60 29.55
N PRO A 34 0.12 19.61 30.60
CA PRO A 34 1.30 18.77 30.65
C PRO A 34 0.97 17.26 30.66
N TYR A 35 -0.25 16.91 31.04
CA TYR A 35 -0.71 15.50 31.08
C TYR A 35 -1.41 15.02 29.80
N ALA A 36 -1.95 15.90 28.97
CA ALA A 36 -2.65 15.52 27.76
C ALA A 36 -1.68 15.11 26.62
N ALA A 37 -0.50 15.72 26.58
CA ALA A 37 0.48 15.42 25.53
C ALA A 37 1.24 14.11 25.74
N SER A 38 1.33 13.61 26.99
CA SER A 38 2.08 12.39 27.31
C SER A 38 1.25 11.10 27.26
N SER A 39 -0.09 11.21 27.16
CA SER A 39 -0.98 10.04 27.17
C SER A 39 -1.80 9.85 25.89
N TYR A 40 -1.75 10.79 24.94
CA TYR A 40 -2.38 10.58 23.65
C TYR A 40 -1.46 9.78 22.73
N THR A 41 -1.56 8.48 22.82
CA THR A 41 -1.13 7.61 21.71
C THR A 41 -2.30 7.64 20.73
N PRO A 42 -2.11 8.21 19.53
CA PRO A 42 -3.18 8.14 18.51
C PRO A 42 -3.54 6.67 18.33
N PRO A 43 -4.82 6.33 18.18
CA PRO A 43 -5.23 4.96 17.96
C PRO A 43 -4.45 4.43 16.75
N GLN A 44 -3.57 3.47 17.00
CA GLN A 44 -2.86 2.80 15.92
C GLN A 44 -3.91 2.05 15.12
N LYS A 45 -4.02 2.40 13.84
CA LYS A 45 -4.92 1.70 12.94
C LYS A 45 -4.47 0.25 12.89
N GLN A 46 -5.32 -0.64 13.37
CA GLN A 46 -5.06 -2.07 13.31
C GLN A 46 -5.37 -2.54 11.90
N TYR A 47 -4.39 -3.17 11.27
CA TYR A 47 -4.53 -3.81 9.97
C TYR A 47 -4.62 -5.32 10.17
N ASP A 48 -5.30 -6.01 9.29
CA ASP A 48 -5.25 -7.46 9.26
C ASP A 48 -3.91 -7.91 8.69
N GLU A 49 -3.18 -8.68 9.49
CA GLU A 49 -1.95 -9.32 9.07
C GLU A 49 -2.26 -10.70 8.49
N VAL A 50 -1.88 -10.92 7.23
CA VAL A 50 -2.15 -12.17 6.50
C VAL A 50 -0.84 -12.62 5.83
N ALA A 51 -0.38 -13.82 6.13
CA ALA A 51 0.82 -14.39 5.53
C ALA A 51 0.54 -14.95 4.11
N LEU A 52 1.58 -15.12 3.30
CA LEU A 52 1.43 -15.61 1.93
C LEU A 52 0.82 -17.02 1.85
N ASP A 53 1.03 -17.87 2.85
CA ASP A 53 0.49 -19.23 2.94
C ASP A 53 -0.96 -19.30 3.45
N ASP A 54 -1.47 -18.24 4.06
CA ASP A 54 -2.86 -18.17 4.49
C ASP A 54 -3.85 -18.15 3.32
N GLU A 55 -5.11 -18.52 3.59
CA GLU A 55 -6.19 -18.26 2.64
C GLU A 55 -6.50 -16.75 2.60
N ILE A 56 -6.08 -16.09 1.54
CA ILE A 56 -6.23 -14.64 1.39
C ILE A 56 -7.49 -14.33 0.57
N ASN A 57 -8.48 -13.74 1.22
CA ASN A 57 -9.58 -13.09 0.51
C ASN A 57 -9.23 -11.60 0.32
N LEU A 58 -9.01 -11.21 -0.93
CA LEU A 58 -8.65 -9.83 -1.31
C LEU A 58 -9.85 -8.97 -1.71
N THR A 59 -11.07 -9.54 -1.72
CA THR A 59 -12.27 -8.81 -2.13
C THR A 59 -12.57 -7.67 -1.16
N GLY A 60 -12.61 -6.45 -1.67
CA GLY A 60 -12.88 -5.27 -0.85
C GLY A 60 -11.73 -4.88 0.11
N ARG A 61 -10.52 -5.42 -0.07
CA ARG A 61 -9.36 -5.14 0.79
C ARG A 61 -8.26 -4.41 0.04
N THR A 62 -7.62 -3.49 0.73
CA THR A 62 -6.53 -2.69 0.20
C THR A 62 -5.23 -3.03 0.90
N LEU A 63 -4.17 -3.26 0.14
CA LEU A 63 -2.82 -3.38 0.68
C LEU A 63 -2.40 -2.01 1.24
N VAL A 64 -1.84 -2.01 2.46
CA VAL A 64 -1.31 -0.79 3.09
C VAL A 64 0.20 -0.85 3.18
N LYS A 65 0.73 -1.98 3.56
CA LYS A 65 2.15 -2.31 3.62
C LYS A 65 2.35 -3.82 3.56
N TYR A 66 3.56 -4.24 3.36
CA TYR A 66 3.93 -5.65 3.51
C TYR A 66 5.22 -5.76 4.33
N ARG A 67 5.45 -6.92 4.90
CA ARG A 67 6.70 -7.27 5.58
C ARG A 67 7.30 -8.48 4.86
N PHE A 68 8.54 -8.34 4.42
CA PHE A 68 9.29 -9.44 3.80
C PHE A 68 10.62 -9.60 4.49
N ARG A 69 10.95 -10.82 4.91
CA ARG A 69 12.18 -11.16 5.65
C ARG A 69 12.39 -10.24 6.87
N GLY A 70 11.32 -9.89 7.57
CA GLY A 70 11.36 -9.03 8.75
C GLY A 70 11.42 -7.52 8.48
N MET A 71 11.57 -7.07 7.22
CA MET A 71 11.56 -5.66 6.84
C MET A 71 10.17 -5.23 6.35
N GLU A 72 9.65 -4.12 6.90
CA GLU A 72 8.38 -3.53 6.48
C GLU A 72 8.58 -2.53 5.35
N HIS A 73 7.66 -2.53 4.40
CA HIS A 73 7.65 -1.67 3.23
C HIS A 73 6.25 -1.08 3.03
N ASP A 74 6.15 0.24 2.99
CA ASP A 74 4.90 0.93 2.71
C ASP A 74 4.61 0.92 1.20
N THR A 75 3.46 0.39 0.82
CA THR A 75 2.93 0.48 -0.54
C THR A 75 1.46 0.11 -0.57
N THR A 76 0.69 0.80 -1.40
CA THR A 76 -0.70 0.47 -1.71
C THR A 76 -0.85 -0.28 -3.03
N SER A 77 0.27 -0.54 -3.70
CA SER A 77 0.32 -1.16 -5.02
C SER A 77 0.72 -2.62 -4.95
N TRP A 78 -0.20 -3.52 -5.29
CA TRP A 78 0.09 -4.94 -5.44
C TRP A 78 1.14 -5.24 -6.51
N VAL A 79 1.24 -4.40 -7.53
CA VAL A 79 2.25 -4.54 -8.59
C VAL A 79 3.64 -4.18 -8.07
N GLU A 80 3.75 -3.09 -7.32
CA GLU A 80 5.01 -2.67 -6.71
C GLU A 80 5.50 -3.70 -5.70
N MET A 81 4.62 -4.16 -4.80
CA MET A 81 4.96 -5.23 -3.85
C MET A 81 5.44 -6.48 -4.56
N TYR A 82 4.69 -6.97 -5.57
CA TYR A 82 5.03 -8.16 -6.34
C TYR A 82 6.42 -8.04 -7.00
N ALA A 83 6.68 -6.90 -7.64
CA ALA A 83 7.97 -6.64 -8.28
C ALA A 83 9.12 -6.53 -7.27
N ALA A 84 8.90 -5.86 -6.13
CA ALA A 84 9.91 -5.69 -5.10
C ALA A 84 10.31 -7.04 -4.47
N VAL A 85 9.34 -7.87 -4.13
CA VAL A 85 9.59 -9.22 -3.58
C VAL A 85 10.38 -10.08 -4.58
N LEU A 86 9.97 -10.10 -5.86
CA LEU A 86 10.70 -10.86 -6.87
C LEU A 86 12.12 -10.32 -7.09
N LYS A 87 12.32 -9.01 -7.00
CA LYS A 87 13.65 -8.40 -7.09
C LYS A 87 14.54 -8.82 -5.93
N GLU A 88 14.01 -8.90 -4.73
CA GLU A 88 14.77 -9.38 -3.56
C GLU A 88 15.11 -10.87 -3.68
N LEU A 89 14.18 -11.70 -4.13
CA LEU A 89 14.42 -13.11 -4.40
C LEU A 89 15.51 -13.28 -5.48
N HIS A 90 15.43 -12.53 -6.56
CA HIS A 90 16.42 -12.53 -7.63
C HIS A 90 17.79 -12.05 -7.17
N ASN A 91 17.87 -11.03 -6.33
CA ASN A 91 19.12 -10.55 -5.76
C ASN A 91 19.80 -11.59 -4.85
N ALA A 92 19.01 -12.42 -4.17
CA ALA A 92 19.52 -13.50 -3.34
C ALA A 92 20.02 -14.69 -4.19
N ASP A 93 19.33 -15.03 -5.25
CA ASP A 93 19.71 -16.06 -6.22
C ASP A 93 19.25 -15.67 -7.62
N LYS A 94 20.20 -15.25 -8.47
CA LYS A 94 19.94 -14.83 -9.84
C LYS A 94 19.64 -15.97 -10.80
N SER A 95 19.92 -17.20 -10.41
CA SER A 95 19.89 -18.35 -11.33
C SER A 95 18.50 -18.64 -11.88
N TYR A 96 17.48 -18.60 -11.00
CA TYR A 96 16.14 -19.08 -11.35
C TYR A 96 15.40 -18.17 -12.33
N LEU A 97 15.34 -16.84 -12.10
CA LEU A 97 14.70 -15.94 -13.09
C LEU A 97 15.46 -15.87 -14.41
N ASN A 98 16.80 -15.98 -14.37
CA ASN A 98 17.60 -16.11 -15.58
C ASN A 98 17.25 -17.39 -16.36
N TYR A 99 17.12 -18.53 -15.67
CA TYR A 99 16.69 -19.78 -16.27
C TYR A 99 15.31 -19.63 -16.89
N LEU A 100 14.33 -19.06 -16.19
CA LEU A 100 12.97 -18.88 -16.71
C LEU A 100 12.92 -17.96 -17.93
N ALA A 101 13.72 -16.89 -17.95
CA ALA A 101 13.77 -15.94 -19.06
C ALA A 101 14.30 -16.56 -20.37
N ASP A 102 15.08 -17.63 -20.27
CA ASP A 102 15.66 -18.38 -21.41
C ASP A 102 14.93 -19.70 -21.66
N ALA A 103 13.99 -20.09 -20.80
CA ALA A 103 13.29 -21.35 -20.89
C ALA A 103 12.19 -21.33 -21.97
N ASP A 104 11.83 -22.51 -22.44
CA ASP A 104 10.69 -22.74 -23.32
C ASP A 104 9.37 -22.50 -22.58
N ASP A 105 8.31 -22.09 -23.29
CA ASP A 105 6.96 -21.83 -22.72
C ASP A 105 6.32 -23.07 -22.06
N SER A 106 6.87 -24.27 -22.29
CA SER A 106 6.46 -25.48 -21.60
C SER A 106 6.88 -25.55 -20.14
N VAL A 107 7.86 -24.72 -19.72
CA VAL A 107 8.31 -24.63 -18.33
C VAL A 107 7.33 -23.77 -17.54
N GLU A 108 6.88 -24.28 -16.40
CA GLU A 108 5.99 -23.52 -15.52
C GLU A 108 6.66 -22.20 -15.11
N LEU A 109 5.91 -21.12 -15.13
CA LEU A 109 6.34 -19.75 -14.84
C LEU A 109 7.18 -19.05 -15.93
N SER A 110 7.75 -19.74 -16.93
CA SER A 110 8.55 -19.10 -17.99
C SER A 110 7.76 -18.02 -18.73
N ILE A 111 6.48 -18.25 -19.01
CA ILE A 111 5.59 -17.29 -19.69
C ILE A 111 5.42 -15.96 -18.93
N HIS A 112 5.81 -15.91 -17.66
CA HIS A 112 5.72 -14.74 -16.81
C HIS A 112 7.04 -13.97 -16.67
N VAL A 113 8.14 -14.50 -17.21
CA VAL A 113 9.49 -13.94 -17.13
C VAL A 113 10.12 -13.91 -18.50
N GLY A 114 10.76 -12.81 -18.89
CA GLY A 114 11.38 -12.71 -20.19
C GLY A 114 12.52 -11.71 -20.26
N ARG A 115 13.26 -11.76 -21.38
CA ARG A 115 14.42 -10.89 -21.64
C ARG A 115 14.02 -9.51 -22.16
N THR A 116 12.81 -9.33 -22.66
CA THR A 116 12.33 -8.08 -23.24
C THR A 116 10.95 -7.73 -22.73
N ALA A 117 10.62 -6.44 -22.74
CA ALA A 117 9.29 -5.94 -22.36
C ALA A 117 8.25 -6.15 -23.48
N GLU A 118 8.66 -6.37 -24.71
CA GLU A 118 7.80 -6.33 -25.91
C GLU A 118 6.73 -7.41 -25.92
N ASN A 119 6.99 -8.53 -25.24
CA ASN A 119 6.08 -9.66 -25.17
C ASN A 119 4.95 -9.46 -24.15
N TYR A 120 4.98 -8.39 -23.36
CA TYR A 120 4.06 -8.17 -22.25
C TYR A 120 3.29 -6.87 -22.40
N SER A 121 1.97 -6.93 -22.21
CA SER A 121 1.12 -5.74 -22.17
C SER A 121 1.40 -4.85 -20.94
N SER A 122 1.93 -5.45 -19.88
CA SER A 122 2.35 -4.78 -18.65
C SER A 122 3.42 -5.61 -17.97
N CYS A 123 4.59 -5.02 -17.72
CA CYS A 123 5.70 -5.70 -17.05
C CYS A 123 6.49 -4.73 -16.19
N VAL A 124 7.28 -5.29 -15.29
CA VAL A 124 8.25 -4.54 -14.47
C VAL A 124 9.64 -5.12 -14.70
N LYS A 125 10.63 -4.24 -14.84
CA LYS A 125 12.03 -4.60 -14.96
C LYS A 125 12.59 -4.98 -13.57
N ILE A 126 13.09 -6.19 -13.44
CA ILE A 126 13.67 -6.73 -12.19
C ILE A 126 15.20 -6.55 -12.17
N ASP A 127 15.88 -6.85 -13.26
CA ASP A 127 17.32 -6.69 -13.45
C ASP A 127 17.60 -6.13 -14.87
N GLU A 128 18.85 -6.00 -15.29
CA GLU A 128 19.26 -5.37 -16.55
C GLU A 128 18.49 -5.89 -17.77
N ASP A 129 18.24 -7.18 -17.82
CA ASP A 129 17.57 -7.89 -18.93
C ASP A 129 16.50 -8.88 -18.46
N ILE A 130 15.95 -8.70 -17.25
CA ILE A 130 14.87 -9.51 -16.70
C ILE A 130 13.62 -8.67 -16.51
N TYR A 131 12.55 -9.09 -17.15
CA TYR A 131 11.22 -8.48 -17.06
C TYR A 131 10.22 -9.51 -16.55
N VAL A 132 9.34 -9.08 -15.66
CA VAL A 132 8.28 -9.93 -15.11
C VAL A 132 6.93 -9.35 -15.47
N TRP A 133 6.02 -10.20 -15.97
CA TRP A 133 4.68 -9.81 -16.34
C TRP A 133 3.85 -9.45 -15.09
N THR A 134 3.19 -8.30 -15.17
CA THR A 134 2.37 -7.76 -14.08
C THR A 134 0.90 -7.53 -14.45
N GLY A 135 0.53 -7.79 -15.70
CA GLY A 135 -0.82 -7.58 -16.26
C GLY A 135 -1.88 -8.57 -15.80
N THR A 136 -1.72 -9.19 -14.63
CA THR A 136 -2.63 -10.19 -14.08
C THR A 136 -3.47 -9.65 -12.93
N ALA A 137 -4.57 -10.35 -12.58
CA ALA A 137 -5.35 -10.06 -11.39
C ALA A 137 -4.50 -10.23 -10.11
N THR A 138 -4.84 -9.51 -9.06
CA THR A 138 -4.10 -9.54 -7.78
C THR A 138 -4.03 -10.94 -7.20
N GLN A 139 -5.15 -11.67 -7.16
CA GLN A 139 -5.16 -13.05 -6.66
C GLN A 139 -4.21 -13.97 -7.44
N TYR A 140 -4.09 -13.75 -8.75
CA TYR A 140 -3.17 -14.53 -9.58
C TYR A 140 -1.71 -14.21 -9.26
N LYS A 141 -1.37 -12.93 -8.99
CA LYS A 141 -0.03 -12.54 -8.52
C LYS A 141 0.36 -13.23 -7.22
N ILE A 142 -0.59 -13.31 -6.26
CA ILE A 142 -0.37 -14.03 -5.00
C ILE A 142 -0.09 -15.51 -5.26
N ASN A 143 -0.85 -16.15 -6.14
CA ASN A 143 -0.61 -17.55 -6.51
C ASN A 143 0.74 -17.74 -7.21
N LEU A 144 1.15 -16.80 -8.06
CA LEU A 144 2.49 -16.82 -8.66
C LEU A 144 3.59 -16.65 -7.61
N LEU A 145 3.42 -15.75 -6.63
CA LEU A 145 4.39 -15.58 -5.54
C LEU A 145 4.57 -16.89 -4.76
N ARG A 146 3.50 -17.62 -4.44
CA ARG A 146 3.60 -18.93 -3.77
C ARG A 146 4.48 -19.89 -4.56
N LYS A 147 4.29 -19.96 -5.87
CA LYS A 147 5.11 -20.81 -6.75
C LYS A 147 6.57 -20.35 -6.82
N PHE A 148 6.82 -19.03 -6.89
CA PHE A 148 8.18 -18.50 -6.82
C PHE A 148 8.84 -18.83 -5.48
N PHE A 149 8.15 -18.66 -4.36
CA PHE A 149 8.65 -18.99 -3.03
C PHE A 149 9.04 -20.48 -2.92
N GLU A 150 8.21 -21.37 -3.45
CA GLU A 150 8.51 -22.80 -3.53
C GLU A 150 9.82 -23.05 -4.30
N GLN A 151 10.00 -22.45 -5.46
CA GLN A 151 11.18 -22.62 -6.30
C GLN A 151 12.45 -22.03 -5.67
N TYR A 152 12.32 -20.87 -5.01
CA TYR A 152 13.41 -20.26 -4.26
C TYR A 152 13.64 -20.91 -2.87
N LYS A 153 12.83 -21.89 -2.49
CA LYS A 153 12.84 -22.54 -1.17
C LYS A 153 12.75 -21.51 -0.02
N GLN A 154 12.01 -20.42 -0.27
CA GLN A 154 11.73 -19.38 0.69
C GLN A 154 10.49 -19.76 1.50
N ASP A 155 10.51 -19.50 2.81
CA ASP A 155 9.34 -19.74 3.65
C ASP A 155 8.22 -18.75 3.30
N PRO A 156 7.02 -19.21 2.92
CA PRO A 156 5.91 -18.31 2.62
C PRO A 156 5.51 -17.39 3.79
N SER A 157 5.72 -17.83 5.04
CA SER A 157 5.43 -17.03 6.23
C SER A 157 6.34 -15.79 6.38
N ASP A 158 7.45 -15.73 5.63
CA ASP A 158 8.34 -14.56 5.59
C ASP A 158 7.70 -13.35 4.85
N LEU A 159 6.61 -13.57 4.10
CA LEU A 159 5.89 -12.50 3.42
C LEU A 159 4.50 -12.33 4.05
N VAL A 160 4.32 -11.20 4.73
CA VAL A 160 3.08 -10.83 5.42
C VAL A 160 2.52 -9.55 4.81
N PHE A 161 1.24 -9.56 4.50
CA PHE A 161 0.48 -8.41 3.99
C PHE A 161 -0.29 -7.76 5.14
N PHE A 162 -0.31 -6.44 5.17
CA PHE A 162 -1.13 -5.65 6.07
C PHE A 162 -2.27 -5.05 5.25
N LEU A 163 -3.46 -5.55 5.52
CA LEU A 163 -4.65 -5.23 4.74
C LEU A 163 -5.59 -4.33 5.54
N ASP A 164 -6.15 -3.36 4.84
CA ASP A 164 -7.23 -2.52 5.34
C ASP A 164 -8.53 -2.95 4.63
N ASP A 165 -9.62 -3.00 5.38
CA ASP A 165 -10.92 -3.15 4.74
C ASP A 165 -11.18 -1.92 3.87
N ALA A 166 -11.57 -2.14 2.63
CA ALA A 166 -12.01 -1.03 1.79
C ALA A 166 -13.13 -0.33 2.58
N LYS A 167 -12.92 0.93 2.95
CA LYS A 167 -13.98 1.74 3.52
C LYS A 167 -15.15 1.63 2.58
N ASP A 168 -16.26 1.15 3.08
CA ASP A 168 -17.54 1.14 2.39
C ASP A 168 -17.96 2.62 2.19
N THR A 169 -17.26 3.29 1.25
CA THR A 169 -17.50 4.69 0.88
C THR A 169 -18.79 4.83 0.07
N GLY A 170 -19.54 3.74 -0.11
CA GLY A 170 -20.73 3.67 -0.94
C GLY A 170 -22.07 3.55 -0.22
N SER A 171 -22.12 3.03 1.03
CA SER A 171 -23.43 2.64 1.60
C SER A 171 -24.19 3.78 2.30
N GLU A 172 -23.50 4.72 2.95
CA GLU A 172 -24.19 5.83 3.63
C GLU A 172 -24.61 6.93 2.67
N ASP A 173 -23.77 7.32 1.73
CA ASP A 173 -24.10 8.36 0.73
C ASP A 173 -25.13 7.90 -0.30
N GLU A 174 -25.13 6.64 -0.73
CA GLU A 174 -26.15 6.11 -1.63
C GLU A 174 -27.50 5.92 -0.92
N ALA A 175 -27.50 5.46 0.32
CA ALA A 175 -28.72 5.34 1.12
C ALA A 175 -29.35 6.71 1.40
N GLU A 176 -28.54 7.73 1.62
CA GLU A 176 -28.99 9.10 1.85
C GLU A 176 -29.48 9.77 0.56
N ARG A 177 -28.79 9.55 -0.58
CA ARG A 177 -29.24 9.99 -1.92
C ARG A 177 -30.54 9.30 -2.35
N HIS A 178 -30.74 8.02 -2.03
CA HIS A 178 -32.00 7.33 -2.28
C HIS A 178 -33.14 7.83 -1.38
N LYS A 179 -32.89 8.19 -0.12
CA LYS A 179 -33.88 8.82 0.78
C LYS A 179 -34.30 10.22 0.26
N ILE A 180 -33.32 11.00 -0.22
CA ILE A 180 -33.59 12.33 -0.78
C ILE A 180 -34.41 12.21 -2.08
N ARG A 181 -34.09 11.29 -2.98
CA ARG A 181 -34.86 11.06 -4.21
C ARG A 181 -36.31 10.67 -3.95
N ARG A 182 -36.59 9.83 -2.93
CA ARG A 182 -37.97 9.43 -2.58
C ARG A 182 -38.78 10.55 -1.93
N LYS A 183 -38.17 11.61 -1.44
CA LYS A 183 -38.84 12.71 -0.74
C LYS A 183 -39.26 13.83 -1.69
N TYR A 184 -38.73 13.90 -2.91
CA TYR A 184 -38.95 14.97 -3.86
C TYR A 184 -39.53 14.52 -5.22
N TRP A 185 -39.93 13.27 -5.35
CA TRP A 185 -40.67 12.70 -6.48
C TRP A 185 -41.82 11.79 -5.93
#